data_06fe2d60607156d0ea4199158aaf54e5
#
_entry.id   06fe2d60607156d0ea4199158aaf54e5
#
_cell.length_a   1.000
_cell.length_b   1.000
_cell.length_c   1.000
_cell.angle_alpha   90.00
_cell.angle_beta   90.00
_cell.angle_gamma   90.00
#
_symmetry.space_group_name_H-M   'P 1'
#
loop_
_entity.id
_entity.type
_entity.pdbx_description
1 polymer ?
#
loop_
_entity_poly.entity_id
_entity_poly.type
_entity_poly.pdbx_seq_one_letter_code
_entity_poly.pdbx_strand_id
1 'polypeptide(L)'
;MALAVLAGSALAQLSPPATPSPSSPSSPPASSPSASARQFTLANGMTLIVRPDRRAPTVVQMLWVRVGSMDEVDGTSGVAHALEHMMFKGTPDIKPGEFSRRVAALGGVDNAFTTRDATAYHLQLPVRQLEEGMRLEADRFARNQWDDDEFKREIEVIKEERRQRTEESPRSRMYEALTAMVYQASPYRRPVIGWMSDLDAMTPDDARAFYRRWYVPANAALVIAGDVDVQQVRALAEKHFGAITANGAVPARKPRLEPQQVGPRRLEYRAVADQALVALAYKVPQWRGAEVDDDADRDALALTVLSAVLDGYDGARLDRALVQGVGTGGKRLADSAGSSYGLMGRGPQLFMLTAVPAKGVSTDAAAAALQAEVARIARDGIQDAELERVKTQWMAGEIYKLDSVANQARELGSNWINGQGLDGNERLMTRLRAVTAAQVQSVAQRYFSDEQLTTGVLVPDPSRREAAPAAPAGPRPVLTHD
;
A
#
# COMPACT_ATOMS: atom_id res chain seq x y z
N MET A 1 21.62 3.40 53.81
CA MET A 1 21.17 3.37 55.24
C MET A 1 20.03 2.40 55.34
N ALA A 2 20.28 1.34 56.05
CA ALA A 2 19.35 0.25 56.31
C ALA A 2 18.39 0.64 57.46
N LEU A 3 17.19 0.12 57.41
CA LEU A 3 16.48 -0.30 58.62
C LEU A 3 15.51 -1.43 58.34
N ALA A 4 15.84 -2.59 58.85
CA ALA A 4 14.98 -3.76 58.95
C ALA A 4 14.18 -3.62 60.28
N VAL A 5 12.92 -4.05 60.28
CA VAL A 5 12.19 -4.38 61.52
C VAL A 5 11.51 -5.73 61.34
N LEU A 6 11.97 -6.67 62.17
CA LEU A 6 11.39 -8.00 62.44
C LEU A 6 10.26 -7.87 63.50
N ALA A 7 9.17 -8.59 63.32
CA ALA A 7 8.29 -9.17 64.37
C ALA A 7 7.29 -10.07 63.60
N GLY A 8 7.17 -11.36 63.84
CA GLY A 8 6.89 -12.02 65.06
C GLY A 8 5.69 -12.96 64.76
N SER A 9 5.87 -14.25 64.79
CA SER A 9 4.99 -15.35 64.44
C SER A 9 3.72 -15.45 65.31
N ALA A 10 2.58 -15.78 64.68
CA ALA A 10 1.49 -16.49 65.35
C ALA A 10 0.88 -17.49 64.35
N LEU A 11 1.11 -18.76 64.61
CA LEU A 11 0.50 -19.91 63.92
C LEU A 11 -0.95 -20.03 64.41
N ALA A 12 -1.91 -19.78 63.54
CA ALA A 12 -3.29 -20.25 63.71
C ALA A 12 -3.56 -21.27 62.62
N GLN A 13 -3.77 -22.53 63.02
CA GLN A 13 -4.23 -23.62 62.15
C GLN A 13 -5.65 -23.33 61.68
N LEU A 14 -5.82 -23.06 60.38
CA LEU A 14 -7.13 -23.03 59.74
C LEU A 14 -7.25 -24.24 58.82
N SER A 15 -8.34 -24.97 58.99
CA SER A 15 -8.74 -26.13 58.17
C SER A 15 -8.85 -25.73 56.66
N PRO A 16 -8.51 -26.61 55.69
CA PRO A 16 -8.61 -26.27 54.30
C PRO A 16 -10.08 -26.08 53.85
N PRO A 17 -10.38 -25.05 53.05
CA PRO A 17 -11.70 -24.91 52.47
C PRO A 17 -11.91 -25.99 51.38
N ALA A 18 -13.14 -26.47 51.26
CA ALA A 18 -13.60 -27.42 50.27
C ALA A 18 -13.31 -26.91 48.84
N THR A 19 -12.70 -27.78 48.04
CA THR A 19 -12.49 -27.54 46.59
C THR A 19 -13.83 -27.37 45.87
N PRO A 20 -14.06 -26.26 45.14
CA PRO A 20 -15.21 -26.18 44.26
C PRO A 20 -15.02 -27.14 43.09
N SER A 21 -16.06 -27.89 42.75
CA SER A 21 -16.12 -28.71 41.53
C SER A 21 -15.82 -27.89 40.29
N PRO A 22 -15.08 -28.43 39.30
CA PRO A 22 -14.83 -27.70 38.08
C PRO A 22 -16.14 -27.48 37.32
N SER A 23 -16.57 -26.23 37.24
CA SER A 23 -17.61 -25.79 36.31
C SER A 23 -17.11 -26.10 34.89
N SER A 24 -17.89 -26.85 34.13
CA SER A 24 -17.64 -27.11 32.70
C SER A 24 -17.37 -25.79 31.99
N PRO A 25 -16.36 -25.70 31.11
CA PRO A 25 -16.12 -24.48 30.33
C PRO A 25 -17.37 -24.21 29.51
N SER A 26 -18.01 -23.08 29.75
CA SER A 26 -19.05 -22.55 28.86
C SER A 26 -18.43 -22.41 27.47
N SER A 27 -19.02 -23.08 26.49
CA SER A 27 -18.65 -22.93 25.08
C SER A 27 -18.61 -21.45 24.75
N PRO A 28 -17.56 -20.94 24.07
CA PRO A 28 -17.56 -19.56 23.64
C PRO A 28 -18.82 -19.31 22.79
N PRO A 29 -19.46 -18.15 22.92
CA PRO A 29 -20.64 -17.84 22.12
C PRO A 29 -20.24 -18.00 20.65
N ALA A 30 -21.04 -18.80 19.91
CA ALA A 30 -20.88 -18.99 18.50
C ALA A 30 -20.82 -17.58 17.86
N SER A 31 -19.71 -17.26 17.26
CA SER A 31 -19.56 -16.01 16.49
C SER A 31 -20.66 -16.01 15.43
N SER A 32 -21.60 -15.09 15.54
CA SER A 32 -22.63 -14.87 14.52
C SER A 32 -21.90 -14.76 13.19
N PRO A 33 -22.34 -15.48 12.14
CA PRO A 33 -21.68 -15.41 10.84
C PRO A 33 -21.65 -13.93 10.42
N SER A 34 -20.46 -13.40 10.15
CA SER A 34 -20.30 -12.05 9.60
C SER A 34 -21.20 -11.95 8.38
N ALA A 35 -22.18 -11.03 8.40
CA ALA A 35 -23.10 -10.89 7.30
C ALA A 35 -22.32 -10.58 6.03
N SER A 36 -22.64 -11.25 4.92
CA SER A 36 -21.97 -11.07 3.63
C SER A 36 -22.07 -9.62 3.17
N ALA A 37 -21.00 -9.10 2.56
CA ALA A 37 -21.01 -7.78 1.96
C ALA A 37 -22.10 -7.68 0.87
N ARG A 38 -22.67 -6.48 0.68
CA ARG A 38 -23.68 -6.18 -0.35
C ARG A 38 -23.19 -5.00 -1.19
N GLN A 39 -23.46 -5.07 -2.48
CA GLN A 39 -23.12 -3.99 -3.42
C GLN A 39 -24.39 -3.46 -4.09
N PHE A 40 -24.41 -2.14 -4.26
CA PHE A 40 -25.47 -1.40 -4.94
C PHE A 40 -24.85 -0.36 -5.89
N THR A 41 -25.61 0.06 -6.87
CA THR A 41 -25.27 1.25 -7.67
C THR A 41 -26.28 2.34 -7.33
N LEU A 42 -25.80 3.51 -6.91
CA LEU A 42 -26.64 4.67 -6.62
C LEU A 42 -27.17 5.30 -7.92
N ALA A 43 -28.18 6.17 -7.81
CA ALA A 43 -28.84 6.79 -8.95
C ALA A 43 -27.89 7.54 -9.91
N ASN A 44 -26.77 8.05 -9.39
CA ASN A 44 -25.74 8.79 -10.16
C ASN A 44 -24.58 7.90 -10.65
N GLY A 45 -24.67 6.58 -10.49
CA GLY A 45 -23.67 5.62 -10.93
C GLY A 45 -22.56 5.32 -9.91
N MET A 46 -22.52 5.97 -8.73
CA MET A 46 -21.57 5.63 -7.67
C MET A 46 -21.83 4.23 -7.13
N THR A 47 -20.78 3.46 -6.89
CA THR A 47 -20.90 2.15 -6.25
C THR A 47 -21.00 2.34 -4.72
N LEU A 48 -21.92 1.61 -4.09
CA LEU A 48 -22.03 1.47 -2.64
C LEU A 48 -21.75 0.01 -2.26
N ILE A 49 -20.80 -0.20 -1.34
CA ILE A 49 -20.51 -1.52 -0.76
C ILE A 49 -20.71 -1.43 0.74
N VAL A 50 -21.51 -2.35 1.30
CA VAL A 50 -21.85 -2.38 2.73
C VAL A 50 -21.50 -3.75 3.31
N ARG A 51 -20.70 -3.77 4.38
CA ARG A 51 -20.34 -4.98 5.12
C ARG A 51 -20.70 -4.82 6.61
N PRO A 52 -21.78 -5.41 7.08
CA PRO A 52 -22.12 -5.41 8.51
C PRO A 52 -21.09 -6.21 9.32
N ASP A 53 -20.62 -5.59 10.41
CA ASP A 53 -19.76 -6.22 11.42
C ASP A 53 -20.12 -5.64 12.81
N ARG A 54 -20.87 -6.40 13.59
CA ARG A 54 -21.47 -5.94 14.85
C ARG A 54 -20.60 -6.21 16.09
N ARG A 55 -19.32 -6.50 15.91
CA ARG A 55 -18.40 -6.80 17.02
C ARG A 55 -18.07 -5.57 17.89
N ALA A 56 -18.19 -4.37 17.34
CA ALA A 56 -17.98 -3.12 18.07
C ALA A 56 -18.92 -2.03 17.53
N PRO A 57 -19.37 -1.04 18.37
CA PRO A 57 -20.28 0.02 17.96
C PRO A 57 -19.57 1.11 17.13
N THR A 58 -18.79 0.71 16.16
CA THR A 58 -17.98 1.57 15.27
C THR A 58 -18.28 1.28 13.82
N VAL A 59 -18.02 2.27 12.97
CA VAL A 59 -18.14 2.17 11.53
C VAL A 59 -16.92 2.78 10.86
N VAL A 60 -16.47 2.16 9.78
CA VAL A 60 -15.48 2.71 8.86
C VAL A 60 -16.19 3.02 7.56
N GLN A 61 -16.06 4.26 7.13
CA GLN A 61 -16.48 4.75 5.83
C GLN A 61 -15.24 5.01 5.00
N MET A 62 -15.16 4.43 3.79
CA MET A 62 -14.09 4.71 2.84
C MET A 62 -14.68 5.15 1.51
N LEU A 63 -14.26 6.31 1.03
CA LEU A 63 -14.56 6.77 -0.32
C LEU A 63 -13.35 6.48 -1.20
N TRP A 64 -13.52 5.61 -2.17
CA TRP A 64 -12.51 5.23 -3.15
C TRP A 64 -12.77 5.91 -4.48
N VAL A 65 -11.75 6.51 -5.06
CA VAL A 65 -11.79 7.05 -6.42
C VAL A 65 -10.81 6.24 -7.28
N ARG A 66 -11.27 5.75 -8.42
CA ARG A 66 -10.45 4.95 -9.34
C ARG A 66 -9.55 5.85 -10.17
N VAL A 67 -8.63 6.55 -9.48
CA VAL A 67 -7.64 7.45 -10.04
C VAL A 67 -6.43 7.56 -9.12
N GLY A 68 -5.23 7.52 -9.69
CA GLY A 68 -3.97 7.66 -8.96
C GLY A 68 -2.87 8.15 -9.88
N SER A 69 -1.59 8.01 -9.48
CA SER A 69 -0.47 8.53 -10.27
C SER A 69 -0.32 7.89 -11.66
N MET A 70 -0.94 6.73 -11.90
CA MET A 70 -1.04 6.12 -13.24
C MET A 70 -1.81 6.98 -14.24
N ASP A 71 -2.73 7.83 -13.77
CA ASP A 71 -3.62 8.63 -14.61
C ASP A 71 -3.08 10.04 -14.89
N GLU A 72 -1.92 10.36 -14.30
CA GLU A 72 -1.22 11.62 -14.51
C GLU A 72 -0.53 11.68 -15.89
N VAL A 73 -0.15 12.86 -16.30
CA VAL A 73 0.66 13.08 -17.49
C VAL A 73 2.04 13.65 -17.11
N ASP A 74 3.03 13.48 -17.99
CA ASP A 74 4.36 14.04 -17.79
C ASP A 74 4.26 15.58 -17.72
N GLY A 75 4.98 16.20 -16.77
CA GLY A 75 4.92 17.62 -16.46
C GLY A 75 3.94 18.00 -15.34
N THR A 76 3.08 17.05 -14.90
CA THR A 76 2.17 17.25 -13.76
C THR A 76 2.14 16.04 -12.84
N SER A 77 3.29 15.32 -12.72
CA SER A 77 3.36 14.19 -11.79
C SER A 77 3.19 14.68 -10.35
N GLY A 78 2.49 13.87 -9.54
CA GLY A 78 2.11 14.23 -8.18
C GLY A 78 0.78 14.97 -8.06
N VAL A 79 0.09 15.28 -9.18
CA VAL A 79 -1.19 16.00 -9.12
C VAL A 79 -2.30 15.21 -8.42
N ALA A 80 -2.28 13.87 -8.49
CA ALA A 80 -3.22 13.03 -7.76
C ALA A 80 -3.02 13.16 -6.24
N HIS A 81 -1.78 13.17 -5.77
CA HIS A 81 -1.42 13.36 -4.38
C HIS A 81 -1.67 14.82 -3.93
N ALA A 82 -1.33 15.79 -4.76
CA ALA A 82 -1.64 17.19 -4.48
C ALA A 82 -3.16 17.41 -4.34
N LEU A 83 -3.97 16.78 -5.19
CA LEU A 83 -5.42 16.84 -5.06
C LEU A 83 -5.91 16.16 -3.77
N GLU A 84 -5.31 15.06 -3.34
CA GLU A 84 -5.63 14.45 -2.03
C GLU A 84 -5.52 15.48 -0.92
N HIS A 85 -4.41 16.23 -0.85
CA HIS A 85 -4.20 17.32 0.11
C HIS A 85 -5.26 18.43 -0.04
N MET A 86 -5.54 18.83 -1.28
CA MET A 86 -6.51 19.90 -1.55
C MET A 86 -7.95 19.50 -1.17
N MET A 87 -8.26 18.20 -1.13
CA MET A 87 -9.58 17.74 -0.68
C MET A 87 -9.86 18.07 0.80
N PHE A 88 -8.85 18.42 1.59
CA PHE A 88 -9.01 18.88 2.99
C PHE A 88 -9.06 20.40 3.13
N LYS A 89 -8.98 21.16 2.02
CA LYS A 89 -8.86 22.61 2.06
C LYS A 89 -10.18 23.37 1.98
N GLY A 90 -11.30 22.66 1.91
CA GLY A 90 -12.61 23.22 2.16
C GLY A 90 -13.65 23.00 1.08
N THR A 91 -14.84 23.47 1.39
CA THR A 91 -16.02 23.58 0.54
C THR A 91 -16.66 24.94 0.80
N PRO A 92 -17.75 25.33 0.10
CA PRO A 92 -18.46 26.55 0.43
C PRO A 92 -18.90 26.67 1.91
N ASP A 93 -19.14 25.49 2.57
CA ASP A 93 -19.68 25.42 3.92
C ASP A 93 -18.66 24.97 4.97
N ILE A 94 -17.45 24.57 4.56
CA ILE A 94 -16.39 24.03 5.43
C ILE A 94 -15.07 24.73 5.11
N LYS A 95 -14.48 25.40 6.10
CA LYS A 95 -13.20 26.09 5.95
C LYS A 95 -12.01 25.12 5.98
N PRO A 96 -10.82 25.54 5.50
CA PRO A 96 -9.60 24.74 5.59
C PRO A 96 -9.35 24.23 7.03
N GLY A 97 -9.06 22.93 7.17
CA GLY A 97 -8.83 22.25 8.44
C GLY A 97 -10.06 22.05 9.32
N GLU A 98 -11.23 22.54 8.91
CA GLU A 98 -12.47 22.38 9.67
C GLU A 98 -13.06 20.97 9.52
N PHE A 99 -12.85 20.31 8.39
CA PHE A 99 -13.32 18.94 8.15
C PHE A 99 -12.82 17.99 9.25
N SER A 100 -11.51 17.89 9.46
CA SER A 100 -10.90 17.03 10.47
C SER A 100 -11.29 17.42 11.90
N ARG A 101 -11.44 18.73 12.19
CA ARG A 101 -11.94 19.17 13.49
C ARG A 101 -13.38 18.72 13.75
N ARG A 102 -14.26 18.77 12.74
CA ARG A 102 -15.63 18.28 12.85
C ARG A 102 -15.65 16.76 13.06
N VAL A 103 -14.86 16.00 12.29
CA VAL A 103 -14.73 14.55 12.48
C VAL A 103 -14.23 14.21 13.88
N ALA A 104 -13.21 14.91 14.38
CA ALA A 104 -12.71 14.73 15.75
C ALA A 104 -13.78 15.05 16.81
N ALA A 105 -14.58 16.12 16.61
CA ALA A 105 -15.69 16.47 17.49
C ALA A 105 -16.80 15.40 17.52
N LEU A 106 -16.96 14.61 16.47
CA LEU A 106 -17.85 13.45 16.43
C LEU A 106 -17.26 12.21 17.13
N GLY A 107 -16.02 12.30 17.63
CA GLY A 107 -15.28 11.17 18.21
C GLY A 107 -14.66 10.25 17.18
N GLY A 108 -14.41 10.76 15.99
CA GLY A 108 -13.82 10.02 14.88
C GLY A 108 -12.40 10.43 14.53
N VAL A 109 -11.83 9.72 13.59
CA VAL A 109 -10.55 10.03 12.95
C VAL A 109 -10.72 9.95 11.43
N ASP A 110 -9.99 10.80 10.72
CA ASP A 110 -9.96 10.82 9.26
C ASP A 110 -8.53 10.72 8.74
N ASN A 111 -8.40 10.17 7.55
CA ASN A 111 -7.15 10.16 6.81
C ASN A 111 -7.43 9.90 5.31
N ALA A 112 -6.38 9.98 4.49
CA ALA A 112 -6.44 9.63 3.08
C ALA A 112 -5.12 8.98 2.63
N PHE A 113 -5.13 8.43 1.45
CA PHE A 113 -3.91 7.98 0.78
C PHE A 113 -4.09 7.94 -0.73
N THR A 114 -3.02 8.25 -1.43
CA THR A 114 -2.91 8.09 -2.88
C THR A 114 -1.93 6.96 -3.19
N THR A 115 -2.33 6.11 -4.14
CA THR A 115 -1.49 5.06 -4.70
C THR A 115 -1.25 5.31 -6.19
N ARG A 116 -0.59 4.37 -6.85
CA ARG A 116 -0.50 4.41 -8.31
C ARG A 116 -1.86 4.29 -9.00
N ASP A 117 -2.78 3.52 -8.44
CA ASP A 117 -4.01 3.10 -9.10
C ASP A 117 -5.29 3.70 -8.52
N ALA A 118 -5.23 4.25 -7.32
CA ALA A 118 -6.39 4.77 -6.60
C ALA A 118 -6.03 5.87 -5.60
N THR A 119 -7.02 6.72 -5.29
CA THR A 119 -7.02 7.60 -4.13
C THR A 119 -8.19 7.21 -3.23
N ALA A 120 -7.97 7.17 -1.92
CA ALA A 120 -9.01 6.81 -0.97
C ALA A 120 -8.99 7.73 0.26
N TYR A 121 -10.19 8.05 0.74
CA TYR A 121 -10.44 8.84 1.95
C TYR A 121 -11.19 7.98 2.93
N HIS A 122 -10.84 8.04 4.22
CA HIS A 122 -11.53 7.23 5.20
C HIS A 122 -11.83 7.96 6.49
N LEU A 123 -12.97 7.61 7.06
CA LEU A 123 -13.44 8.04 8.36
C LEU A 123 -13.66 6.80 9.21
N GLN A 124 -13.21 6.82 10.45
CA GLN A 124 -13.62 5.86 11.46
C GLN A 124 -14.39 6.60 12.53
N LEU A 125 -15.63 6.18 12.80
CA LEU A 125 -16.60 6.91 13.61
C LEU A 125 -17.34 5.97 14.58
N PRO A 126 -17.86 6.46 15.72
CA PRO A 126 -18.97 5.81 16.40
C PRO A 126 -20.16 5.68 15.43
N VAL A 127 -20.83 4.52 15.41
CA VAL A 127 -21.90 4.22 14.40
C VAL A 127 -23.01 5.27 14.40
N ARG A 128 -23.36 5.85 15.56
CA ARG A 128 -24.39 6.91 15.66
C ARG A 128 -24.07 8.18 14.88
N GLN A 129 -22.81 8.36 14.47
CA GLN A 129 -22.32 9.53 13.73
C GLN A 129 -22.17 9.25 12.22
N LEU A 130 -22.57 8.07 11.75
CA LEU A 130 -22.39 7.68 10.34
C LEU A 130 -23.06 8.66 9.37
N GLU A 131 -24.28 9.09 9.65
CA GLU A 131 -25.00 10.02 8.77
C GLU A 131 -24.26 11.35 8.61
N GLU A 132 -23.77 11.92 9.70
CA GLU A 132 -23.00 13.17 9.66
C GLU A 132 -21.65 12.97 8.95
N GLY A 133 -20.97 11.83 9.16
CA GLY A 133 -19.78 11.46 8.40
C GLY A 133 -20.06 11.37 6.90
N MET A 134 -21.16 10.75 6.49
CA MET A 134 -21.59 10.69 5.08
C MET A 134 -21.87 12.08 4.51
N ARG A 135 -22.56 12.93 5.26
CA ARG A 135 -22.87 14.31 4.85
C ARG A 135 -21.59 15.12 4.59
N LEU A 136 -20.62 15.07 5.52
CA LEU A 136 -19.34 15.76 5.40
C LEU A 136 -18.54 15.26 4.20
N GLU A 137 -18.47 13.96 4.02
CA GLU A 137 -17.72 13.34 2.92
C GLU A 137 -18.36 13.63 1.55
N ALA A 138 -19.69 13.55 1.47
CA ALA A 138 -20.43 13.86 0.24
C ALA A 138 -20.24 15.33 -0.17
N ASP A 139 -20.24 16.26 0.80
CA ASP A 139 -19.96 17.68 0.57
C ASP A 139 -18.53 17.85 0.04
N ARG A 140 -17.54 17.24 0.70
CA ARG A 140 -16.13 17.28 0.28
C ARG A 140 -15.95 16.72 -1.13
N PHE A 141 -16.56 15.58 -1.45
CA PHE A 141 -16.44 14.97 -2.76
C PHE A 141 -17.08 15.81 -3.87
N ALA A 142 -18.26 16.38 -3.62
CA ALA A 142 -19.05 17.06 -4.65
C ALA A 142 -18.68 18.55 -4.84
N ARG A 143 -18.26 19.22 -3.76
CA ARG A 143 -18.16 20.69 -3.73
C ARG A 143 -16.80 21.18 -3.24
N ASN A 144 -15.77 20.32 -3.28
CA ASN A 144 -14.42 20.72 -2.89
C ASN A 144 -13.97 21.95 -3.69
N GLN A 145 -13.44 22.94 -2.98
CA GLN A 145 -12.91 24.16 -3.57
C GLN A 145 -11.81 24.77 -2.70
N TRP A 146 -10.90 25.47 -3.33
CA TRP A 146 -9.81 26.21 -2.68
C TRP A 146 -9.44 27.41 -3.52
N ASP A 147 -8.87 28.44 -2.89
CA ASP A 147 -8.26 29.58 -3.58
C ASP A 147 -6.81 29.27 -4.00
N ASP A 148 -6.26 30.11 -4.88
CA ASP A 148 -4.92 29.93 -5.40
C ASP A 148 -3.83 30.06 -4.32
N ASP A 149 -4.07 30.87 -3.31
CA ASP A 149 -3.10 31.08 -2.23
C ASP A 149 -3.08 29.87 -1.27
N GLU A 150 -4.22 29.20 -1.05
CA GLU A 150 -4.24 27.94 -0.31
C GLU A 150 -3.46 26.84 -1.07
N PHE A 151 -3.65 26.74 -2.39
CA PHE A 151 -2.87 25.81 -3.20
C PHE A 151 -1.37 26.09 -3.13
N LYS A 152 -0.96 27.37 -3.24
CA LYS A 152 0.46 27.77 -3.15
C LYS A 152 1.08 27.40 -1.78
N ARG A 153 0.33 27.54 -0.71
CA ARG A 153 0.79 27.10 0.62
C ARG A 153 0.93 25.58 0.68
N GLU A 154 -0.05 24.85 0.16
CA GLU A 154 -0.07 23.41 0.26
C GLU A 154 0.96 22.72 -0.63
N ILE A 155 1.25 23.26 -1.82
CA ILE A 155 2.29 22.71 -2.68
C ILE A 155 3.68 22.78 -2.00
N GLU A 156 3.94 23.82 -1.18
CA GLU A 156 5.17 23.88 -0.39
C GLU A 156 5.21 22.82 0.73
N VAL A 157 4.05 22.50 1.34
CA VAL A 157 3.93 21.37 2.29
C VAL A 157 4.25 20.05 1.60
N ILE A 158 3.72 19.80 0.41
CA ILE A 158 3.98 18.59 -0.38
C ILE A 158 5.45 18.49 -0.79
N LYS A 159 6.07 19.61 -1.20
CA LYS A 159 7.52 19.66 -1.48
C LYS A 159 8.35 19.31 -0.25
N GLU A 160 7.95 19.81 0.92
CA GLU A 160 8.63 19.51 2.17
C GLU A 160 8.46 18.02 2.54
N GLU A 161 7.25 17.48 2.38
CA GLU A 161 7.00 16.05 2.55
C GLU A 161 7.88 15.22 1.60
N ARG A 162 8.00 15.64 0.32
CA ARG A 162 8.91 14.99 -0.63
C ARG A 162 10.37 15.06 -0.17
N ARG A 163 10.83 16.22 0.35
CA ARG A 163 12.19 16.33 0.89
C ARG A 163 12.41 15.31 2.00
N GLN A 164 11.52 15.27 2.98
CA GLN A 164 11.64 14.37 4.14
C GLN A 164 11.53 12.89 3.77
N ARG A 165 10.59 12.51 2.91
CA ARG A 165 10.36 11.10 2.56
C ARG A 165 11.29 10.56 1.49
N THR A 166 11.77 11.42 0.58
CA THR A 166 12.54 10.99 -0.59
C THR A 166 13.93 11.62 -0.61
N GLU A 167 14.03 12.97 -0.61
CA GLU A 167 15.31 13.63 -0.85
C GLU A 167 16.32 13.41 0.30
N GLU A 168 15.87 13.37 1.55
CA GLU A 168 16.69 13.12 2.73
C GLU A 168 16.99 11.62 2.95
N SER A 169 16.34 10.73 2.18
CA SER A 169 16.53 9.29 2.28
C SER A 169 17.28 8.74 1.06
N PRO A 170 18.58 8.46 1.15
CA PRO A 170 19.36 7.87 0.06
C PRO A 170 18.75 6.58 -0.47
N ARG A 171 18.15 5.79 0.41
CA ARG A 171 17.44 4.56 0.06
C ARG A 171 16.20 4.84 -0.80
N SER A 172 15.37 5.81 -0.41
CA SER A 172 14.16 6.18 -1.15
C SER A 172 14.52 6.74 -2.53
N ARG A 173 15.54 7.60 -2.63
CA ARG A 173 16.05 8.14 -3.89
C ARG A 173 16.56 7.03 -4.82
N MET A 174 17.29 6.06 -4.28
CA MET A 174 17.75 4.91 -5.06
C MET A 174 16.57 4.09 -5.60
N TYR A 175 15.53 3.83 -4.78
CA TYR A 175 14.34 3.10 -5.25
C TYR A 175 13.52 3.89 -6.27
N GLU A 176 13.42 5.21 -6.12
CA GLU A 176 12.76 6.08 -7.10
C GLU A 176 13.51 6.01 -8.46
N ALA A 177 14.81 6.18 -8.46
CA ALA A 177 15.64 6.10 -9.66
C ALA A 177 15.62 4.69 -10.29
N LEU A 178 15.64 3.64 -9.47
CA LEU A 178 15.52 2.26 -9.93
C LEU A 178 14.18 2.02 -10.61
N THR A 179 13.07 2.45 -10.00
CA THR A 179 11.72 2.30 -10.56
C THR A 179 11.58 3.05 -11.89
N ALA A 180 12.12 4.26 -11.97
CA ALA A 180 12.15 5.05 -13.21
C ALA A 180 12.97 4.39 -14.31
N MET A 181 14.03 3.66 -13.96
CA MET A 181 14.85 2.90 -14.91
C MET A 181 14.18 1.61 -15.38
N VAL A 182 13.45 0.92 -14.50
CA VAL A 182 12.78 -0.36 -14.82
C VAL A 182 11.66 -0.15 -15.84
N TYR A 183 10.81 0.86 -15.62
CA TYR A 183 9.68 1.13 -16.51
C TYR A 183 10.04 2.14 -17.59
N GLN A 184 9.83 1.74 -18.85
CA GLN A 184 10.12 2.57 -20.00
C GLN A 184 8.90 3.38 -20.44
N ALA A 185 7.75 2.73 -20.61
CA ALA A 185 6.52 3.32 -21.10
C ALA A 185 5.42 3.43 -20.01
N SER A 186 5.44 2.53 -19.04
CA SER A 186 4.44 2.53 -17.98
C SER A 186 4.53 3.79 -17.11
N PRO A 187 3.40 4.45 -16.81
CA PRO A 187 3.34 5.54 -15.85
C PRO A 187 3.82 5.14 -14.43
N TYR A 188 3.94 3.87 -14.12
CA TYR A 188 4.53 3.39 -12.84
C TYR A 188 5.96 3.85 -12.61
N ARG A 189 6.64 4.37 -13.66
CA ARG A 189 7.96 5.00 -13.54
C ARG A 189 7.96 6.27 -12.68
N ARG A 190 6.79 6.96 -12.56
CA ARG A 190 6.67 8.21 -11.80
C ARG A 190 6.44 7.94 -10.31
N PRO A 191 7.05 8.72 -9.41
CA PRO A 191 6.73 8.65 -8.00
C PRO A 191 5.31 9.18 -7.74
N VAL A 192 4.60 8.59 -6.78
CA VAL A 192 3.23 9.02 -6.42
C VAL A 192 3.23 10.47 -5.92
N ILE A 193 4.24 10.86 -5.15
CA ILE A 193 4.40 12.24 -4.66
C ILE A 193 4.77 13.25 -5.76
N GLY A 194 5.17 12.78 -6.94
CA GLY A 194 5.60 13.61 -8.07
C GLY A 194 7.09 13.93 -8.08
N TRP A 195 7.60 14.30 -9.25
CA TRP A 195 8.95 14.86 -9.39
C TRP A 195 9.00 16.28 -8.85
N MET A 196 10.11 16.68 -8.21
CA MET A 196 10.25 18.03 -7.67
C MET A 196 10.03 19.11 -8.75
N SER A 197 10.58 18.92 -9.95
CA SER A 197 10.38 19.84 -11.09
C SER A 197 8.93 20.01 -11.50
N ASP A 198 8.14 18.95 -11.43
CA ASP A 198 6.71 19.00 -11.76
C ASP A 198 5.93 19.70 -10.64
N LEU A 199 6.28 19.45 -9.38
CA LEU A 199 5.71 20.15 -8.23
C LEU A 199 6.03 21.66 -8.26
N ASP A 200 7.23 22.04 -8.69
CA ASP A 200 7.63 23.45 -8.86
C ASP A 200 6.83 24.19 -9.94
N ALA A 201 6.43 23.44 -10.97
CA ALA A 201 5.67 23.99 -12.09
C ALA A 201 4.15 23.86 -11.96
N MET A 202 3.66 23.05 -11.00
CA MET A 202 2.25 22.73 -10.85
C MET A 202 1.41 23.95 -10.47
N THR A 203 0.29 24.09 -11.17
CA THR A 203 -0.63 25.22 -10.97
C THR A 203 -1.92 24.77 -10.26
N PRO A 204 -2.65 25.73 -9.62
CA PRO A 204 -3.98 25.43 -9.08
C PRO A 204 -4.94 24.83 -10.12
N ASP A 205 -4.81 25.25 -11.37
CA ASP A 205 -5.69 24.80 -12.45
C ASP A 205 -5.40 23.37 -12.89
N ASP A 206 -4.16 22.88 -12.77
CA ASP A 206 -3.84 21.47 -13.00
C ASP A 206 -4.60 20.56 -12.01
N ALA A 207 -4.58 20.91 -10.73
CA ALA A 207 -5.32 20.17 -9.70
C ALA A 207 -6.84 20.27 -9.89
N ARG A 208 -7.37 21.47 -10.25
CA ARG A 208 -8.80 21.65 -10.54
C ARG A 208 -9.23 20.88 -11.78
N ALA A 209 -8.41 20.84 -12.83
CA ALA A 209 -8.68 20.07 -14.05
C ALA A 209 -8.69 18.55 -13.74
N PHE A 210 -7.74 18.10 -12.92
CA PHE A 210 -7.67 16.70 -12.49
C PHE A 210 -8.90 16.30 -11.65
N TYR A 211 -9.30 17.14 -10.69
CA TYR A 211 -10.52 16.95 -9.90
C TYR A 211 -11.76 16.83 -10.79
N ARG A 212 -12.03 17.84 -11.63
CA ARG A 212 -13.21 17.85 -12.53
C ARG A 212 -13.26 16.64 -13.46
N ARG A 213 -12.09 16.14 -13.86
CA ARG A 213 -11.98 14.98 -14.76
C ARG A 213 -12.26 13.66 -14.09
N TRP A 214 -11.75 13.45 -12.89
CA TRP A 214 -11.69 12.11 -12.29
C TRP A 214 -12.65 11.89 -11.13
N TYR A 215 -13.03 12.97 -10.40
CA TYR A 215 -13.91 12.87 -9.24
C TYR A 215 -15.37 12.97 -9.68
N VAL A 216 -15.79 11.96 -10.44
CA VAL A 216 -17.18 11.79 -10.90
C VAL A 216 -17.78 10.59 -10.19
N PRO A 217 -19.10 10.62 -9.83
CA PRO A 217 -19.73 9.56 -9.05
C PRO A 217 -19.51 8.16 -9.63
N ALA A 218 -19.65 7.97 -10.93
CA ALA A 218 -19.46 6.67 -11.60
C ALA A 218 -18.01 6.14 -11.54
N ASN A 219 -17.03 6.98 -11.17
CA ASN A 219 -15.62 6.59 -10.96
C ASN A 219 -15.28 6.39 -9.46
N ALA A 220 -16.29 6.40 -8.58
CA ALA A 220 -16.09 6.32 -7.14
C ALA A 220 -16.93 5.19 -6.51
N ALA A 221 -16.42 4.66 -5.39
CA ALA A 221 -17.12 3.71 -4.54
C ALA A 221 -17.12 4.17 -3.09
N LEU A 222 -18.27 4.12 -2.46
CA LEU A 222 -18.44 4.28 -1.03
C LEU A 222 -18.47 2.90 -0.37
N VAL A 223 -17.52 2.60 0.49
CA VAL A 223 -17.44 1.35 1.25
C VAL A 223 -17.74 1.66 2.71
N ILE A 224 -18.75 0.98 3.27
CA ILE A 224 -19.16 1.09 4.66
C ILE A 224 -19.03 -0.26 5.33
N ALA A 225 -18.21 -0.35 6.38
CA ALA A 225 -18.06 -1.57 7.18
C ALA A 225 -18.23 -1.24 8.68
N GLY A 226 -18.89 -2.10 9.45
CA GLY A 226 -19.09 -1.91 10.88
C GLY A 226 -20.49 -2.28 11.37
N ASP A 227 -20.86 -1.76 12.54
CA ASP A 227 -22.16 -2.04 13.18
C ASP A 227 -23.31 -1.30 12.49
N VAL A 228 -23.66 -1.75 11.30
CA VAL A 228 -24.61 -1.07 10.42
C VAL A 228 -25.70 -2.00 9.91
N ASP A 229 -26.87 -1.41 9.60
CA ASP A 229 -27.91 -2.04 8.82
C ASP A 229 -27.78 -1.68 7.33
N VAL A 230 -27.84 -2.67 6.46
CA VAL A 230 -27.63 -2.50 5.01
C VAL A 230 -28.65 -1.55 4.37
N GLN A 231 -29.92 -1.64 4.76
CA GLN A 231 -30.99 -0.82 4.15
C GLN A 231 -30.91 0.62 4.65
N GLN A 232 -30.58 0.80 5.92
CA GLN A 232 -30.36 2.13 6.50
C GLN A 232 -29.18 2.83 5.81
N VAL A 233 -28.04 2.12 5.66
CA VAL A 233 -26.86 2.66 4.96
C VAL A 233 -27.20 3.01 3.52
N ARG A 234 -27.92 2.15 2.81
CA ARG A 234 -28.35 2.43 1.43
C ARG A 234 -29.20 3.69 1.35
N ALA A 235 -30.17 3.86 2.24
CA ALA A 235 -31.03 5.05 2.26
C ALA A 235 -30.21 6.34 2.54
N LEU A 236 -29.26 6.29 3.48
CA LEU A 236 -28.36 7.40 3.76
C LEU A 236 -27.42 7.72 2.59
N ALA A 237 -26.89 6.68 1.93
CA ALA A 237 -26.03 6.85 0.76
C ALA A 237 -26.81 7.48 -0.42
N GLU A 238 -28.03 7.04 -0.69
CA GLU A 238 -28.89 7.68 -1.71
C GLU A 238 -29.18 9.14 -1.36
N LYS A 239 -29.44 9.44 -0.09
CA LYS A 239 -29.73 10.81 0.39
C LYS A 239 -28.56 11.76 0.18
N HIS A 240 -27.34 11.35 0.55
CA HIS A 240 -26.17 12.23 0.59
C HIS A 240 -25.31 12.12 -0.67
N PHE A 241 -25.02 10.91 -1.14
CA PHE A 241 -24.16 10.67 -2.29
C PHE A 241 -24.95 10.50 -3.60
N GLY A 242 -26.12 9.82 -3.57
CA GLY A 242 -26.97 9.64 -4.74
C GLY A 242 -27.52 10.95 -5.30
N ALA A 243 -27.68 11.97 -4.44
CA ALA A 243 -28.10 13.32 -4.82
C ALA A 243 -27.01 14.14 -5.53
N ILE A 244 -25.74 13.70 -5.52
CA ILE A 244 -24.65 14.39 -6.22
C ILE A 244 -24.89 14.28 -7.72
N THR A 245 -24.86 15.43 -8.42
CA THR A 245 -25.06 15.46 -9.86
C THR A 245 -24.04 14.59 -10.58
N ALA A 246 -24.49 13.77 -11.52
CA ALA A 246 -23.62 12.96 -12.37
C ALA A 246 -22.88 13.88 -13.36
N ASN A 247 -21.69 14.33 -12.98
CA ASN A 247 -20.88 15.25 -13.76
C ASN A 247 -19.95 14.47 -14.72
N GLY A 248 -20.50 14.00 -15.85
CA GLY A 248 -19.71 13.38 -16.91
C GLY A 248 -19.56 11.86 -16.81
N ALA A 249 -18.98 11.28 -17.85
CA ALA A 249 -18.67 9.86 -17.94
C ALA A 249 -17.28 9.57 -17.32
N VAL A 250 -17.07 8.35 -16.86
CA VAL A 250 -15.75 7.87 -16.44
C VAL A 250 -14.76 8.06 -17.61
N PRO A 251 -13.65 8.76 -17.41
CA PRO A 251 -12.69 9.00 -18.49
C PRO A 251 -12.15 7.69 -19.06
N ALA A 252 -12.19 7.56 -20.38
CA ALA A 252 -11.57 6.43 -21.06
C ALA A 252 -10.04 6.47 -20.88
N ARG A 253 -9.48 5.34 -20.50
CA ARG A 253 -8.03 5.15 -20.40
C ARG A 253 -7.50 4.45 -21.64
N LYS A 254 -6.41 5.00 -22.19
CA LYS A 254 -5.68 4.33 -23.27
C LYS A 254 -4.66 3.40 -22.65
N PRO A 255 -4.66 2.10 -22.99
CA PRO A 255 -3.65 1.16 -22.51
C PRO A 255 -2.25 1.62 -22.96
N ARG A 256 -1.29 1.55 -22.03
CA ARG A 256 0.12 1.72 -22.35
C ARG A 256 0.80 0.39 -22.12
N LEU A 257 1.33 -0.19 -23.18
CA LEU A 257 2.07 -1.44 -23.09
C LEU A 257 3.51 -1.14 -22.70
N GLU A 258 3.94 -1.74 -21.61
CA GLU A 258 5.33 -1.70 -21.19
C GLU A 258 6.13 -2.66 -22.08
N PRO A 259 7.18 -2.20 -22.80
CA PRO A 259 7.96 -3.08 -23.64
C PRO A 259 8.75 -4.09 -22.81
N GLN A 260 9.00 -5.24 -23.41
CA GLN A 260 9.89 -6.24 -22.83
C GLN A 260 11.30 -5.64 -22.71
N GLN A 261 11.94 -5.92 -21.58
CA GLN A 261 13.33 -5.51 -21.38
C GLN A 261 14.25 -6.41 -22.20
N VAL A 262 15.21 -5.77 -22.89
CA VAL A 262 16.26 -6.44 -23.65
C VAL A 262 17.60 -6.04 -23.03
N GLY A 263 18.25 -6.98 -22.37
CA GLY A 263 19.54 -6.79 -21.69
C GLY A 263 19.43 -6.22 -20.27
N PRO A 264 20.45 -6.51 -19.44
CA PRO A 264 20.49 -6.06 -18.05
C PRO A 264 20.68 -4.55 -17.96
N ARG A 265 20.14 -3.97 -16.85
CA ARG A 265 20.33 -2.56 -16.51
C ARG A 265 20.96 -2.46 -15.12
N ARG A 266 21.79 -1.44 -14.90
CA ARG A 266 22.44 -1.21 -13.61
C ARG A 266 22.43 0.26 -13.26
N LEU A 267 22.02 0.57 -12.04
CA LEU A 267 22.07 1.88 -11.41
C LEU A 267 23.01 1.81 -10.20
N GLU A 268 24.01 2.67 -10.16
CA GLU A 268 24.79 2.96 -8.95
C GLU A 268 24.38 4.34 -8.41
N TYR A 269 23.76 4.33 -7.26
CA TYR A 269 23.36 5.55 -6.55
C TYR A 269 24.35 5.82 -5.40
N ARG A 270 25.17 6.85 -5.56
CA ARG A 270 26.19 7.24 -4.57
C ARG A 270 25.66 8.38 -3.70
N ALA A 271 25.59 8.17 -2.39
CA ALA A 271 25.11 9.14 -1.42
C ALA A 271 25.71 8.94 -0.04
N VAL A 272 25.57 9.94 0.83
CA VAL A 272 25.89 9.76 2.26
C VAL A 272 24.88 8.77 2.84
N ALA A 273 25.34 7.58 3.18
CA ALA A 273 24.53 6.51 3.75
C ALA A 273 25.38 5.67 4.70
N ASP A 274 24.76 5.11 5.73
CA ASP A 274 25.44 4.27 6.71
C ASP A 274 25.80 2.89 6.16
N GLN A 275 24.93 2.35 5.28
CA GLN A 275 25.06 1.01 4.73
C GLN A 275 24.80 0.99 3.23
N ALA A 276 25.50 0.09 2.53
CA ALA A 276 25.19 -0.25 1.17
C ALA A 276 23.85 -1.02 1.09
N LEU A 277 23.19 -0.92 -0.05
CA LEU A 277 21.98 -1.71 -0.35
C LEU A 277 22.07 -2.18 -1.79
N VAL A 278 21.66 -3.41 -2.05
CA VAL A 278 21.42 -3.90 -3.41
C VAL A 278 19.94 -4.29 -3.56
N ALA A 279 19.37 -3.92 -4.69
CA ALA A 279 18.01 -4.28 -5.10
C ALA A 279 18.04 -4.82 -6.54
N LEU A 280 17.48 -6.01 -6.70
CA LEU A 280 17.30 -6.68 -7.99
C LEU A 280 15.82 -6.59 -8.35
N ALA A 281 15.49 -5.98 -9.47
CA ALA A 281 14.12 -5.77 -9.90
C ALA A 281 13.86 -6.50 -11.24
N TYR A 282 12.77 -7.26 -11.28
CA TYR A 282 12.29 -7.98 -12.45
C TYR A 282 10.86 -7.57 -12.75
N LYS A 283 10.55 -7.23 -14.01
CA LYS A 283 9.17 -7.01 -14.45
C LYS A 283 8.45 -8.34 -14.60
N VAL A 284 7.35 -8.48 -13.93
CA VAL A 284 6.55 -9.72 -13.88
C VAL A 284 5.07 -9.42 -14.08
N PRO A 285 4.24 -10.41 -14.48
CA PRO A 285 2.82 -10.18 -14.65
C PRO A 285 2.14 -9.77 -13.34
N GLN A 286 0.98 -9.11 -13.45
CA GLN A 286 0.01 -8.91 -12.37
C GLN A 286 -1.11 -9.95 -12.45
N TRP A 287 -1.78 -10.20 -11.34
CA TRP A 287 -3.04 -10.92 -11.32
C TRP A 287 -4.19 -9.97 -11.71
N ARG A 288 -4.96 -10.33 -12.74
CA ARG A 288 -6.05 -9.51 -13.29
C ARG A 288 -7.42 -9.88 -12.74
N GLY A 289 -7.49 -10.94 -11.95
CA GLY A 289 -8.70 -11.34 -11.27
C GLY A 289 -9.13 -12.78 -11.51
N ALA A 290 -10.09 -13.21 -10.71
CA ALA A 290 -10.53 -14.60 -10.71
C ALA A 290 -11.27 -15.03 -11.99
N GLU A 291 -11.76 -14.09 -12.78
CA GLU A 291 -12.42 -14.34 -14.06
C GLU A 291 -11.42 -14.64 -15.18
N VAL A 292 -10.15 -14.27 -14.99
CA VAL A 292 -9.07 -14.54 -15.94
C VAL A 292 -8.30 -15.77 -15.46
N ASP A 293 -8.03 -16.70 -16.35
CA ASP A 293 -7.29 -17.93 -16.05
C ASP A 293 -6.36 -18.31 -17.20
N ASP A 294 -5.51 -17.37 -17.57
CA ASP A 294 -4.41 -17.64 -18.51
C ASP A 294 -3.08 -17.88 -17.76
N ASP A 295 -2.04 -18.15 -18.54
CA ASP A 295 -0.72 -18.43 -17.98
C ASP A 295 -0.17 -17.26 -17.16
N ALA A 296 -0.41 -16.02 -17.57
CA ALA A 296 0.09 -14.84 -16.87
C ALA A 296 -0.56 -14.69 -15.48
N ASP A 297 -1.85 -14.99 -15.34
CA ASP A 297 -2.53 -14.95 -14.04
C ASP A 297 -2.10 -16.11 -13.13
N ARG A 298 -1.92 -17.31 -13.71
CA ARG A 298 -1.35 -18.45 -12.95
C ARG A 298 0.08 -18.16 -12.49
N ASP A 299 0.89 -17.53 -13.34
CA ASP A 299 2.24 -17.11 -12.99
C ASP A 299 2.25 -16.06 -11.89
N ALA A 300 1.33 -15.08 -11.91
CA ALA A 300 1.21 -14.07 -10.87
C ALA A 300 0.94 -14.70 -9.48
N LEU A 301 0.07 -15.70 -9.43
CA LEU A 301 -0.20 -16.46 -8.20
C LEU A 301 1.02 -17.27 -7.75
N ALA A 302 1.71 -17.93 -8.67
CA ALA A 302 2.93 -18.68 -8.36
C ALA A 302 4.08 -17.76 -7.89
N LEU A 303 4.21 -16.56 -8.46
CA LEU A 303 5.16 -15.52 -8.01
C LEU A 303 4.85 -15.04 -6.59
N THR A 304 3.57 -14.94 -6.21
CA THR A 304 3.17 -14.62 -4.83
C THR A 304 3.70 -15.68 -3.87
N VAL A 305 3.51 -16.96 -4.22
CA VAL A 305 4.02 -18.09 -3.40
C VAL A 305 5.55 -18.09 -3.41
N LEU A 306 6.20 -17.85 -4.55
CA LEU A 306 7.66 -17.74 -4.62
C LEU A 306 8.21 -16.66 -3.69
N SER A 307 7.59 -15.47 -3.67
CA SER A 307 7.99 -14.41 -2.75
C SER A 307 7.87 -14.85 -1.29
N ALA A 308 6.79 -15.54 -0.94
CA ALA A 308 6.60 -16.04 0.41
C ALA A 308 7.56 -17.19 0.79
N VAL A 309 7.97 -18.04 -0.15
CA VAL A 309 9.04 -19.05 0.04
C VAL A 309 10.38 -18.40 0.32
N LEU A 310 10.67 -17.29 -0.38
CA LEU A 310 11.93 -16.55 -0.24
C LEU A 310 12.00 -15.76 1.07
N ASP A 311 10.90 -15.08 1.48
CA ASP A 311 10.90 -14.11 2.59
C ASP A 311 9.53 -13.95 3.27
N GLY A 312 8.71 -14.99 3.32
CA GLY A 312 7.36 -14.87 3.89
C GLY A 312 7.28 -15.09 5.41
N TYR A 313 8.37 -15.46 6.08
CA TYR A 313 8.40 -15.79 7.51
C TYR A 313 9.83 -15.80 8.06
N ASP A 314 9.97 -15.70 9.37
CA ASP A 314 11.26 -15.80 10.05
C ASP A 314 11.94 -17.14 9.78
N GLY A 315 13.17 -17.12 9.27
CA GLY A 315 13.87 -18.32 8.83
C GLY A 315 13.45 -18.82 7.44
N ALA A 316 12.84 -17.98 6.60
CA ALA A 316 12.63 -18.25 5.18
C ALA A 316 13.97 -18.38 4.43
N ARG A 317 13.93 -18.74 3.15
CA ARG A 317 15.15 -19.10 2.40
C ARG A 317 16.21 -18.00 2.39
N LEU A 318 15.82 -16.74 2.14
CA LEU A 318 16.77 -15.63 2.09
C LEU A 318 17.41 -15.36 3.45
N ASP A 319 16.63 -15.39 4.54
CA ASP A 319 17.14 -15.24 5.89
C ASP A 319 18.14 -16.35 6.21
N ARG A 320 17.78 -17.60 6.00
CA ARG A 320 18.67 -18.76 6.28
C ARG A 320 19.97 -18.70 5.48
N ALA A 321 19.88 -18.41 4.18
CA ALA A 321 21.03 -18.47 3.30
C ALA A 321 21.97 -17.26 3.48
N LEU A 322 21.41 -16.03 3.51
CA LEU A 322 22.21 -14.81 3.50
C LEU A 322 22.50 -14.28 4.89
N VAL A 323 21.54 -14.33 5.82
CA VAL A 323 21.66 -13.72 7.15
C VAL A 323 22.22 -14.73 8.16
N GLN A 324 21.69 -15.96 8.18
CA GLN A 324 22.16 -17.02 9.10
C GLN A 324 23.37 -17.79 8.56
N GLY A 325 23.67 -17.70 7.25
CA GLY A 325 24.81 -18.38 6.62
C GLY A 325 24.64 -19.90 6.47
N VAL A 326 23.42 -20.38 6.40
CA VAL A 326 23.15 -21.81 6.15
C VAL A 326 23.55 -22.15 4.72
N GLY A 327 24.45 -23.14 4.56
CA GLY A 327 25.01 -23.51 3.25
C GLY A 327 26.26 -22.74 2.83
N THR A 328 26.68 -21.72 3.58
CA THR A 328 27.93 -20.96 3.36
C THR A 328 28.99 -21.21 4.41
N GLY A 329 28.87 -22.31 5.16
CA GLY A 329 29.79 -22.62 6.26
C GLY A 329 29.66 -21.67 7.47
N GLY A 330 28.48 -21.09 7.69
CA GLY A 330 28.23 -20.11 8.75
C GLY A 330 28.62 -18.68 8.38
N LYS A 331 29.04 -18.42 7.14
CA LYS A 331 29.42 -17.06 6.69
C LYS A 331 28.16 -16.25 6.39
N ARG A 332 27.93 -15.21 7.16
CA ARG A 332 26.89 -14.21 6.93
C ARG A 332 27.23 -13.37 5.71
N LEU A 333 26.31 -13.28 4.75
CA LEU A 333 26.47 -12.51 3.52
C LEU A 333 25.71 -11.17 3.56
N ALA A 334 24.62 -11.11 4.33
CA ALA A 334 23.80 -9.91 4.48
C ALA A 334 23.40 -9.67 5.93
N ASP A 335 23.19 -8.40 6.28
CA ASP A 335 22.59 -7.99 7.55
C ASP A 335 21.06 -8.13 7.49
N SER A 336 20.48 -7.95 6.31
CA SER A 336 19.10 -8.29 6.01
C SER A 336 18.96 -8.66 4.53
N ALA A 337 18.01 -9.52 4.23
CA ALA A 337 17.64 -9.88 2.87
C ALA A 337 16.12 -10.03 2.80
N GLY A 338 15.52 -9.73 1.65
CA GLY A 338 14.08 -9.80 1.51
C GLY A 338 13.62 -9.90 0.06
N SER A 339 12.35 -10.26 -0.10
CA SER A 339 11.65 -10.25 -1.39
C SER A 339 10.33 -9.50 -1.27
N SER A 340 9.88 -8.91 -2.37
CA SER A 340 8.56 -8.30 -2.45
C SER A 340 7.99 -8.42 -3.85
N TYR A 341 6.68 -8.61 -3.94
CA TYR A 341 5.94 -8.66 -5.18
C TYR A 341 4.57 -8.03 -5.03
N GLY A 342 4.23 -7.09 -5.93
CA GLY A 342 2.91 -6.50 -6.01
C GLY A 342 2.00 -7.35 -6.90
N LEU A 343 1.03 -8.05 -6.28
CA LEU A 343 0.16 -8.99 -7.01
C LEU A 343 -0.79 -8.29 -7.98
N MET A 344 -1.38 -7.15 -7.57
CA MET A 344 -2.43 -6.44 -8.31
C MET A 344 -1.96 -5.07 -8.80
N GLY A 345 -2.56 -4.61 -9.89
CA GLY A 345 -2.33 -3.30 -10.47
C GLY A 345 -2.79 -3.21 -11.92
N ARG A 346 -2.57 -2.06 -12.55
CA ARG A 346 -3.00 -1.80 -13.95
C ARG A 346 -1.89 -2.00 -14.99
N GLY A 347 -0.88 -2.77 -14.68
CA GLY A 347 0.25 -3.09 -15.58
C GLY A 347 1.25 -4.03 -14.92
N PRO A 348 2.33 -4.39 -15.63
CA PRO A 348 3.35 -5.27 -15.10
C PRO A 348 3.86 -4.78 -13.74
N GLN A 349 3.99 -5.71 -12.81
CA GLN A 349 4.47 -5.44 -11.46
C GLN A 349 5.96 -5.72 -11.34
N LEU A 350 6.55 -5.35 -10.20
CA LEU A 350 7.94 -5.67 -9.89
C LEU A 350 8.00 -6.82 -8.88
N PHE A 351 8.83 -7.80 -9.20
CA PHE A 351 9.37 -8.72 -8.21
C PHE A 351 10.75 -8.19 -7.81
N MET A 352 10.92 -7.88 -6.55
CA MET A 352 12.17 -7.31 -6.04
C MET A 352 12.81 -8.24 -5.03
N LEU A 353 14.13 -8.38 -5.15
CA LEU A 353 14.99 -9.00 -4.16
C LEU A 353 15.94 -7.93 -3.62
N THR A 354 16.09 -7.87 -2.32
CA THR A 354 16.91 -6.82 -1.68
C THR A 354 17.86 -7.42 -0.65
N ALA A 355 19.03 -6.83 -0.48
CA ALA A 355 19.93 -7.17 0.61
C ALA A 355 20.73 -5.96 1.07
N VAL A 356 20.94 -5.86 2.39
CA VAL A 356 21.95 -5.03 3.00
C VAL A 356 23.17 -5.92 3.22
N PRO A 357 24.28 -5.75 2.48
CA PRO A 357 25.44 -6.61 2.60
C PRO A 357 26.04 -6.55 4.02
N ALA A 358 26.46 -7.70 4.54
CA ALA A 358 27.20 -7.75 5.81
C ALA A 358 28.56 -7.06 5.69
N LYS A 359 29.13 -6.66 6.84
CA LYS A 359 30.45 -5.99 6.86
C LYS A 359 31.51 -6.80 6.11
N GLY A 360 32.15 -6.17 5.14
CA GLY A 360 33.19 -6.78 4.30
C GLY A 360 32.68 -7.64 3.13
N VAL A 361 31.35 -7.67 2.91
CA VAL A 361 30.73 -8.31 1.74
C VAL A 361 30.41 -7.23 0.70
N SER A 362 30.77 -7.47 -0.55
CA SER A 362 30.45 -6.54 -1.65
C SER A 362 28.95 -6.63 -2.03
N THR A 363 28.42 -5.55 -2.60
CA THR A 363 27.06 -5.52 -3.15
C THR A 363 26.85 -6.57 -4.25
N ASP A 364 27.90 -6.83 -5.05
CA ASP A 364 27.83 -7.85 -6.11
C ASP A 364 27.80 -9.27 -5.52
N ALA A 365 28.53 -9.54 -4.44
CA ALA A 365 28.46 -10.81 -3.74
C ALA A 365 27.07 -11.06 -3.10
N ALA A 366 26.48 -10.01 -2.51
CA ALA A 366 25.13 -10.08 -1.97
C ALA A 366 24.07 -10.27 -3.11
N ALA A 367 24.21 -9.56 -4.23
CA ALA A 367 23.37 -9.75 -5.41
C ALA A 367 23.45 -11.16 -5.96
N ALA A 368 24.65 -11.70 -6.13
CA ALA A 368 24.86 -13.08 -6.59
C ALA A 368 24.22 -14.10 -5.63
N ALA A 369 24.27 -13.85 -4.32
CA ALA A 369 23.65 -14.73 -3.32
C ALA A 369 22.11 -14.70 -3.41
N LEU A 370 21.49 -13.53 -3.64
CA LEU A 370 20.05 -13.42 -3.89
C LEU A 370 19.64 -14.19 -5.14
N GLN A 371 20.36 -14.02 -6.24
CA GLN A 371 20.11 -14.74 -7.51
C GLN A 371 20.32 -16.26 -7.33
N ALA A 372 21.33 -16.69 -6.57
CA ALA A 372 21.60 -18.09 -6.31
C ALA A 372 20.44 -18.81 -5.59
N GLU A 373 19.72 -18.13 -4.69
CA GLU A 373 18.55 -18.72 -4.03
C GLU A 373 17.39 -18.94 -5.01
N VAL A 374 17.12 -17.99 -5.90
CA VAL A 374 16.11 -18.15 -6.95
C VAL A 374 16.55 -19.23 -7.95
N ALA A 375 17.80 -19.25 -8.36
CA ALA A 375 18.37 -20.27 -9.25
C ALA A 375 18.29 -21.69 -8.62
N ARG A 376 18.44 -21.80 -7.31
CA ARG A 376 18.26 -23.07 -6.59
C ARG A 376 16.81 -23.55 -6.69
N ILE A 377 15.82 -22.66 -6.50
CA ILE A 377 14.40 -23.00 -6.70
C ILE A 377 14.12 -23.38 -8.16
N ALA A 378 14.69 -22.63 -9.11
CA ALA A 378 14.54 -22.91 -10.54
C ALA A 378 15.08 -24.30 -10.94
N ARG A 379 16.20 -24.74 -10.33
CA ARG A 379 16.83 -26.03 -10.61
C ARG A 379 16.19 -27.18 -9.83
N ASP A 380 16.05 -27.01 -8.52
CA ASP A 380 15.74 -28.09 -7.57
C ASP A 380 14.27 -28.11 -7.13
N GLY A 381 13.51 -27.06 -7.46
CA GLY A 381 12.12 -26.86 -6.98
C GLY A 381 12.03 -26.55 -5.50
N ILE A 382 10.83 -26.73 -4.95
CA ILE A 382 10.53 -26.63 -3.52
C ILE A 382 9.86 -27.92 -3.03
N GLN A 383 10.02 -28.22 -1.75
CA GLN A 383 9.39 -29.39 -1.14
C GLN A 383 7.91 -29.09 -0.85
N ASP A 384 7.04 -30.10 -0.97
CA ASP A 384 5.60 -29.96 -0.67
C ASP A 384 5.35 -29.47 0.75
N ALA A 385 6.12 -29.96 1.73
CA ALA A 385 6.01 -29.49 3.11
C ALA A 385 6.36 -28.02 3.30
N GLU A 386 7.29 -27.47 2.52
CA GLU A 386 7.62 -26.04 2.49
C GLU A 386 6.50 -25.23 1.85
N LEU A 387 5.97 -25.72 0.72
CA LEU A 387 4.85 -25.09 0.02
C LEU A 387 3.62 -25.00 0.94
N GLU A 388 3.23 -26.08 1.58
CA GLU A 388 2.04 -26.12 2.46
C GLU A 388 2.21 -25.22 3.69
N ARG A 389 3.41 -25.15 4.27
CA ARG A 389 3.70 -24.22 5.37
C ARG A 389 3.54 -22.77 4.95
N VAL A 390 4.11 -22.38 3.81
CA VAL A 390 4.03 -21.00 3.27
C VAL A 390 2.58 -20.63 2.99
N LYS A 391 1.83 -21.50 2.32
CA LYS A 391 0.40 -21.29 2.06
C LYS A 391 -0.39 -21.11 3.35
N THR A 392 -0.16 -21.97 4.34
CA THR A 392 -0.85 -21.91 5.63
C THR A 392 -0.59 -20.59 6.35
N GLN A 393 0.67 -20.13 6.39
CA GLN A 393 1.05 -18.89 7.04
C GLN A 393 0.47 -17.69 6.33
N TRP A 394 0.54 -17.66 4.99
CA TRP A 394 -0.04 -16.59 4.19
C TRP A 394 -1.55 -16.49 4.41
N MET A 395 -2.25 -17.62 4.36
CA MET A 395 -3.70 -17.67 4.57
C MET A 395 -4.11 -17.25 5.99
N ALA A 396 -3.34 -17.66 7.00
CA ALA A 396 -3.58 -17.19 8.37
C ALA A 396 -3.46 -15.66 8.47
N GLY A 397 -2.44 -15.09 7.82
CA GLY A 397 -2.27 -13.63 7.74
C GLY A 397 -3.47 -12.91 7.09
N GLU A 398 -4.02 -13.45 6.01
CA GLU A 398 -5.21 -12.87 5.36
C GLU A 398 -6.46 -12.97 6.26
N ILE A 399 -6.63 -14.08 6.96
CA ILE A 399 -7.75 -14.23 7.92
C ILE A 399 -7.62 -13.21 9.06
N TYR A 400 -6.42 -13.05 9.65
CA TYR A 400 -6.21 -12.08 10.73
C TYR A 400 -6.45 -10.63 10.31
N LYS A 401 -6.21 -10.27 9.05
CA LYS A 401 -6.55 -8.93 8.54
C LYS A 401 -8.03 -8.61 8.68
N LEU A 402 -8.91 -9.61 8.60
CA LEU A 402 -10.36 -9.44 8.70
C LEU A 402 -10.84 -9.13 10.13
N ASP A 403 -10.00 -9.25 11.14
CA ASP A 403 -10.34 -8.83 12.50
C ASP A 403 -10.53 -7.31 12.60
N SER A 404 -9.90 -6.54 11.74
CA SER A 404 -10.06 -5.07 11.67
C SER A 404 -11.15 -4.69 10.68
N VAL A 405 -12.15 -3.94 11.15
CA VAL A 405 -13.19 -3.35 10.28
C VAL A 405 -12.59 -2.44 9.21
N ALA A 406 -11.52 -1.70 9.56
CA ALA A 406 -10.80 -0.85 8.60
C ALA A 406 -10.14 -1.68 7.49
N ASN A 407 -9.55 -2.83 7.82
CA ASN A 407 -8.97 -3.72 6.81
C ASN A 407 -10.04 -4.36 5.94
N GLN A 408 -11.21 -4.71 6.50
CA GLN A 408 -12.34 -5.20 5.71
C GLN A 408 -12.82 -4.17 4.69
N ALA A 409 -12.97 -2.89 5.11
CA ALA A 409 -13.34 -1.81 4.20
C ALA A 409 -12.28 -1.57 3.13
N ARG A 410 -11.00 -1.61 3.51
CA ARG A 410 -9.87 -1.46 2.59
C ARG A 410 -9.81 -2.58 1.55
N GLU A 411 -10.02 -3.82 1.96
CA GLU A 411 -10.04 -4.99 1.08
C GLU A 411 -11.16 -4.86 0.03
N LEU A 412 -12.38 -4.57 0.46
CA LEU A 412 -13.53 -4.40 -0.45
C LEU A 412 -13.30 -3.27 -1.45
N GLY A 413 -12.75 -2.14 -0.99
CA GLY A 413 -12.40 -1.03 -1.87
C GLY A 413 -11.27 -1.38 -2.84
N SER A 414 -10.23 -2.08 -2.39
CA SER A 414 -9.15 -2.57 -3.24
C SER A 414 -9.66 -3.57 -4.29
N ASN A 415 -10.55 -4.49 -3.91
CA ASN A 415 -11.20 -5.40 -4.83
C ASN A 415 -11.99 -4.64 -5.91
N TRP A 416 -12.76 -3.64 -5.50
CA TRP A 416 -13.51 -2.81 -6.45
C TRP A 416 -12.58 -2.05 -7.41
N ILE A 417 -11.47 -1.45 -6.93
CA ILE A 417 -10.47 -0.76 -7.76
C ILE A 417 -9.91 -1.69 -8.83
N ASN A 418 -9.61 -2.93 -8.46
CA ASN A 418 -8.99 -3.93 -9.34
C ASN A 418 -10.03 -4.72 -10.16
N GLY A 419 -11.32 -4.34 -10.12
CA GLY A 419 -12.37 -5.03 -10.87
C GLY A 419 -12.75 -6.41 -10.33
N GLN A 420 -12.37 -6.70 -9.09
CA GLN A 420 -12.74 -7.93 -8.40
C GLN A 420 -14.14 -7.80 -7.81
N GLY A 421 -14.87 -8.92 -7.70
CA GLY A 421 -16.16 -8.97 -7.01
C GLY A 421 -16.01 -8.84 -5.49
N LEU A 422 -17.13 -8.86 -4.78
CA LEU A 422 -17.17 -8.86 -3.31
C LEU A 422 -16.46 -10.07 -2.68
N ASP A 423 -16.42 -11.18 -3.41
CA ASP A 423 -15.75 -12.44 -3.08
C ASP A 423 -14.31 -12.53 -3.63
N GLY A 424 -13.77 -11.43 -4.12
CA GLY A 424 -12.46 -11.39 -4.80
C GLY A 424 -11.34 -12.00 -3.95
N ASN A 425 -11.31 -11.69 -2.66
CA ASN A 425 -10.32 -12.25 -1.75
C ASN A 425 -10.52 -13.76 -1.49
N GLU A 426 -11.75 -14.21 -1.33
CA GLU A 426 -12.07 -15.64 -1.16
C GLU A 426 -11.62 -16.45 -2.39
N ARG A 427 -11.90 -15.92 -3.59
CA ARG A 427 -11.45 -16.54 -4.84
C ARG A 427 -9.94 -16.51 -4.99
N LEU A 428 -9.29 -15.42 -4.62
CA LEU A 428 -7.82 -15.34 -4.58
C LEU A 428 -7.23 -16.41 -3.65
N MET A 429 -7.77 -16.54 -2.44
CA MET A 429 -7.37 -17.57 -1.48
C MET A 429 -7.50 -18.97 -2.05
N THR A 430 -8.61 -19.25 -2.72
CA THR A 430 -8.87 -20.55 -3.35
C THR A 430 -7.82 -20.85 -4.43
N ARG A 431 -7.51 -19.88 -5.28
CA ARG A 431 -6.51 -20.05 -6.34
C ARG A 431 -5.10 -20.19 -5.80
N LEU A 432 -4.72 -19.43 -4.76
CA LEU A 432 -3.41 -19.57 -4.13
C LEU A 432 -3.20 -20.94 -3.46
N ARG A 433 -4.27 -21.51 -2.88
CA ARG A 433 -4.21 -22.89 -2.37
C ARG A 433 -3.90 -23.90 -3.48
N ALA A 434 -4.39 -23.68 -4.68
CA ALA A 434 -4.19 -24.57 -5.82
C ALA A 434 -2.80 -24.45 -6.47
N VAL A 435 -1.99 -23.45 -6.13
CA VAL A 435 -0.62 -23.31 -6.66
C VAL A 435 0.22 -24.53 -6.29
N THR A 436 0.95 -25.09 -7.25
CA THR A 436 1.80 -26.27 -7.09
C THR A 436 3.29 -25.92 -6.99
N ALA A 437 4.09 -26.83 -6.45
CA ALA A 437 5.55 -26.69 -6.41
C ALA A 437 6.15 -26.55 -7.82
N ALA A 438 5.61 -27.27 -8.80
CA ALA A 438 6.04 -27.17 -10.20
C ALA A 438 5.78 -25.77 -10.81
N GLN A 439 4.66 -25.13 -10.47
CA GLN A 439 4.38 -23.78 -10.91
C GLN A 439 5.34 -22.76 -10.28
N VAL A 440 5.67 -22.90 -9.01
CA VAL A 440 6.67 -22.05 -8.33
C VAL A 440 8.04 -22.20 -8.98
N GLN A 441 8.46 -23.45 -9.29
CA GLN A 441 9.69 -23.72 -10.01
C GLN A 441 9.68 -23.10 -11.43
N SER A 442 8.58 -23.24 -12.15
CA SER A 442 8.42 -22.71 -13.50
C SER A 442 8.57 -21.19 -13.56
N VAL A 443 7.96 -20.44 -12.63
CA VAL A 443 8.12 -18.98 -12.61
C VAL A 443 9.52 -18.56 -12.19
N ALA A 444 10.19 -19.31 -11.30
CA ALA A 444 11.60 -19.08 -10.97
C ALA A 444 12.51 -19.26 -12.19
N GLN A 445 12.20 -20.19 -13.11
CA GLN A 445 12.93 -20.40 -14.36
C GLN A 445 12.65 -19.30 -15.40
N ARG A 446 11.41 -18.79 -15.45
CA ARG A 446 10.92 -17.93 -16.55
C ARG A 446 11.26 -16.46 -16.36
N TYR A 447 11.19 -15.93 -15.16
CA TYR A 447 11.17 -14.48 -14.93
C TYR A 447 12.48 -13.90 -14.37
N PHE A 448 13.46 -14.71 -14.01
CA PHE A 448 14.66 -14.24 -13.31
C PHE A 448 15.94 -14.39 -14.13
N SER A 449 15.83 -14.17 -15.45
CA SER A 449 17.00 -14.14 -16.32
C SER A 449 17.78 -12.82 -16.18
N ASP A 450 19.07 -12.87 -16.49
CA ASP A 450 19.93 -11.67 -16.48
C ASP A 450 19.44 -10.61 -17.49
N GLU A 451 18.84 -11.01 -18.62
CA GLU A 451 18.30 -10.08 -19.62
C GLU A 451 17.15 -9.23 -19.09
N GLN A 452 16.41 -9.73 -18.10
CA GLN A 452 15.28 -9.03 -17.49
C GLN A 452 15.65 -8.30 -16.20
N LEU A 453 16.90 -8.43 -15.75
CA LEU A 453 17.37 -7.86 -14.50
C LEU A 453 17.63 -6.35 -14.61
N THR A 454 17.10 -5.60 -13.65
CA THR A 454 17.56 -4.25 -13.34
C THR A 454 18.11 -4.23 -11.92
N THR A 455 19.39 -3.90 -11.79
CA THR A 455 20.10 -3.83 -10.50
C THR A 455 20.20 -2.39 -10.04
N GLY A 456 19.73 -2.09 -8.84
CA GLY A 456 20.00 -0.84 -8.13
C GLY A 456 20.96 -1.08 -6.97
N VAL A 457 21.99 -0.24 -6.88
CA VAL A 457 22.97 -0.30 -5.79
C VAL A 457 23.07 1.06 -5.13
N LEU A 458 22.83 1.12 -3.82
CA LEU A 458 23.19 2.27 -3.00
C LEU A 458 24.63 2.08 -2.53
N VAL A 459 25.50 3.00 -2.94
CA VAL A 459 26.92 3.01 -2.56
C VAL A 459 27.15 4.13 -1.54
N PRO A 460 27.49 3.81 -0.28
CA PRO A 460 27.89 4.81 0.70
C PRO A 460 29.08 5.63 0.20
N ASP A 461 28.93 6.94 0.16
CA ASP A 461 29.97 7.88 -0.24
C ASP A 461 29.99 9.09 0.71
N PRO A 462 30.82 9.06 1.76
CA PRO A 462 30.89 10.13 2.75
C PRO A 462 31.32 11.48 2.18
N SER A 463 31.94 11.49 0.98
CA SER A 463 32.38 12.73 0.33
C SER A 463 31.26 13.50 -0.34
N ARG A 464 30.14 12.85 -0.62
CA ARG A 464 28.93 13.46 -1.18
C ARG A 464 28.07 14.07 -0.08
N ARG A 465 28.55 15.13 0.54
CA ARG A 465 27.63 16.06 1.22
C ARG A 465 26.76 16.68 0.13
N GLU A 466 25.45 16.51 0.22
CA GLU A 466 24.53 17.19 -0.69
C GLU A 466 24.87 18.68 -0.69
N ALA A 467 25.05 19.26 -1.89
CA ALA A 467 25.05 20.71 -2.01
C ALA A 467 23.70 21.17 -1.46
N ALA A 468 23.71 22.04 -0.46
CA ALA A 468 22.50 22.67 0.02
C ALA A 468 21.69 23.16 -1.21
N PRO A 469 20.36 23.01 -1.24
CA PRO A 469 19.57 23.46 -2.35
C PRO A 469 19.98 24.90 -2.67
N ALA A 470 20.30 25.14 -3.95
CA ALA A 470 20.72 26.47 -4.38
C ALA A 470 19.61 27.43 -3.94
N ALA A 471 19.99 28.45 -3.16
CA ALA A 471 19.08 29.51 -2.78
C ALA A 471 18.37 30.00 -4.05
N PRO A 472 17.06 30.27 -4.02
CA PRO A 472 16.33 30.75 -5.18
C PRO A 472 17.10 31.91 -5.78
N ALA A 473 17.43 31.79 -7.08
CA ALA A 473 18.13 32.84 -7.79
C ALA A 473 17.35 34.14 -7.59
N GLY A 474 17.95 35.09 -6.90
CA GLY A 474 17.37 36.40 -6.72
C GLY A 474 16.98 37.01 -8.08
N PRO A 475 16.03 37.94 -8.13
CA PRO A 475 15.53 38.49 -9.37
C PRO A 475 16.71 39.00 -10.22
N ARG A 476 16.81 38.50 -11.46
CA ARG A 476 17.82 38.97 -12.41
C ARG A 476 17.64 40.47 -12.57
N PRO A 477 18.73 41.25 -12.50
CA PRO A 477 18.63 42.68 -12.79
C PRO A 477 18.09 42.88 -14.22
N VAL A 478 17.02 43.63 -14.34
CA VAL A 478 16.47 44.04 -15.64
C VAL A 478 17.51 45.01 -16.22
N LEU A 479 18.19 44.58 -17.28
CA LEU A 479 19.03 45.50 -18.09
C LEU A 479 18.07 46.44 -18.81
N THR A 480 17.96 47.65 -18.33
CA THR A 480 17.37 48.78 -19.09
C THR A 480 18.36 49.15 -20.18
N HIS A 481 18.00 48.91 -21.41
CA HIS A 481 18.66 49.55 -22.56
C HIS A 481 18.14 50.99 -22.67
N ASP A 482 19.05 51.96 -22.43
CA ASP A 482 18.91 53.34 -22.92
C ASP A 482 19.14 53.42 -24.42
#